data_4bc6af93deac66ce6932bcc7b08c44dc
#
_entry.id   4bc6af93deac66ce6932bcc7b08c44dc
#
_cell.length_a   1.000
_cell.length_b   1.000
_cell.length_c   1.000
_cell.angle_alpha   90.00
_cell.angle_beta   90.00
_cell.angle_gamma   90.00
#
_symmetry.space_group_name_H-M   'P 1'
#
loop_
_entity.id
_entity.type
_entity.pdbx_description
1 polymer ?
#
loop_
_entity_poly.entity_id
_entity_poly.type
_entity_poly.pdbx_seq_one_letter_code
_entity_poly.pdbx_strand_id
1 'polypeptide(L)'
;ELLDPLRGVLAKLMAEITPGDLKYSWFGASGTEANEAAMKIAKLYTGKTAFIVGVKAFHGKTMGSLSLMGKSDYRAPMGAMYGGQVYHVPFGDADAVEKQLEICDKVGIGVAAVMFEPIQGESGAIVPPDDFWPRIRVATKKHGVLLVADEVQTGLGRTGKLWGVEHWNVVPDILTVAKSLGGGVMPISAVTTTEEIFHPMMYPNPFMHTTTTGGGALACSAAIAAIHVTLREKLWEQAAEKGAYLMMKLQEFVVKYPDIFEKVTGKGLLIGMHFKNPETGYKAASGLFKRGVLVAGTLT
;
A
#
# COMPACT_ATOMS: atom_id res chain seq x y z
N GLU A 1 20.24 -9.51 18.53
CA GLU A 1 20.30 -8.19 17.90
C GLU A 1 20.71 -7.15 18.95
N LEU A 2 21.61 -6.25 18.59
CA LEU A 2 22.01 -5.14 19.44
C LEU A 2 20.98 -4.00 19.33
N LEU A 3 20.80 -3.27 20.42
CA LEU A 3 19.98 -2.05 20.41
C LEU A 3 20.70 -0.98 19.59
N ASP A 4 20.01 -0.44 18.59
CA ASP A 4 20.49 0.63 17.72
C ASP A 4 19.64 1.90 17.97
N PRO A 5 20.26 3.03 18.37
CA PRO A 5 19.52 4.25 18.65
C PRO A 5 18.80 4.81 17.42
N LEU A 6 19.32 4.61 16.20
CA LEU A 6 18.69 5.11 14.98
C LEU A 6 17.35 4.41 14.68
N ARG A 7 17.24 3.12 15.05
CA ARG A 7 15.94 2.42 14.97
C ARG A 7 14.91 3.06 15.90
N GLY A 8 15.30 3.42 17.14
CA GLY A 8 14.44 4.13 18.07
C GLY A 8 14.04 5.53 17.59
N VAL A 9 14.99 6.29 17.02
CA VAL A 9 14.72 7.60 16.42
C VAL A 9 13.75 7.46 15.24
N LEU A 10 13.94 6.49 14.36
CA LEU A 10 13.02 6.25 13.25
C LEU A 10 11.64 5.84 13.73
N ALA A 11 11.55 4.96 14.74
CA ALA A 11 10.26 4.55 15.32
C ALA A 11 9.50 5.74 15.92
N LYS A 12 10.20 6.64 16.64
CA LYS A 12 9.62 7.87 17.16
C LYS A 12 9.10 8.76 16.02
N LEU A 13 9.91 8.97 14.99
CA LEU A 13 9.55 9.80 13.85
C LEU A 13 8.33 9.23 13.11
N MET A 14 8.28 7.90 12.89
CA MET A 14 7.11 7.22 12.32
C MET A 14 5.86 7.45 13.19
N ALA A 15 5.99 7.33 14.52
CA ALA A 15 4.89 7.58 15.44
C ALA A 15 4.37 9.03 15.41
N GLU A 16 5.21 9.99 15.04
CA GLU A 16 4.82 11.40 14.91
C GLU A 16 4.10 11.71 13.60
N ILE A 17 4.43 11.00 12.52
CA ILE A 17 3.92 11.29 11.17
C ILE A 17 2.80 10.37 10.68
N THR A 18 2.59 9.22 11.31
CA THR A 18 1.50 8.31 10.94
C THR A 18 0.16 8.78 11.48
N PRO A 19 -0.96 8.55 10.76
CA PRO A 19 -2.26 9.07 11.16
C PRO A 19 -2.80 8.41 12.43
N GLY A 20 -3.55 9.17 13.21
CA GLY A 20 -4.23 8.70 14.42
C GLY A 20 -3.27 8.19 15.50
N ASP A 21 -3.58 7.03 16.07
CA ASP A 21 -2.80 6.42 17.17
C ASP A 21 -1.91 5.26 16.71
N LEU A 22 -1.43 5.30 15.48
CA LEU A 22 -0.48 4.33 14.92
C LEU A 22 0.94 4.69 15.42
N LYS A 23 1.39 4.08 16.54
CA LYS A 23 2.62 4.47 17.24
C LYS A 23 3.69 3.37 17.31
N TYR A 24 3.33 2.13 17.03
CA TYR A 24 4.22 0.99 17.15
C TYR A 24 4.61 0.47 15.77
N SER A 25 5.92 0.43 15.51
CA SER A 25 6.46 0.03 14.21
C SER A 25 7.37 -1.18 14.29
N TRP A 26 7.25 -2.07 13.32
CA TRP A 26 8.27 -3.07 12.98
C TRP A 26 8.89 -2.70 11.63
N PHE A 27 10.21 -2.89 11.48
CA PHE A 27 10.96 -2.52 10.28
C PHE A 27 11.48 -3.75 9.55
N GLY A 28 11.22 -3.81 8.24
CA GLY A 28 11.76 -4.78 7.30
C GLY A 28 12.63 -4.11 6.23
N ALA A 29 12.95 -4.85 5.16
CA ALA A 29 13.74 -4.35 4.05
C ALA A 29 12.92 -4.10 2.77
N SER A 30 11.70 -4.62 2.68
CA SER A 30 10.86 -4.53 1.48
C SER A 30 9.37 -4.41 1.81
N GLY A 31 8.58 -3.87 0.87
CA GLY A 31 7.13 -3.76 1.03
C GLY A 31 6.45 -5.10 1.23
N THR A 32 6.94 -6.16 0.59
CA THR A 32 6.38 -7.50 0.80
C THR A 32 6.60 -7.99 2.23
N GLU A 33 7.77 -7.71 2.86
CA GLU A 33 8.02 -8.06 4.27
C GLU A 33 7.11 -7.26 5.22
N ALA A 34 6.88 -5.97 4.93
CA ALA A 34 5.92 -5.17 5.72
C ALA A 34 4.50 -5.74 5.62
N ASN A 35 4.09 -6.17 4.44
CA ASN A 35 2.78 -6.78 4.23
C ASN A 35 2.66 -8.16 4.89
N GLU A 36 3.71 -9.00 4.83
CA GLU A 36 3.78 -10.26 5.60
C GLU A 36 3.67 -10.01 7.11
N ALA A 37 4.35 -8.98 7.63
CA ALA A 37 4.24 -8.58 9.03
C ALA A 37 2.81 -8.12 9.38
N ALA A 38 2.19 -7.29 8.53
CA ALA A 38 0.80 -6.86 8.71
C ALA A 38 -0.18 -8.03 8.75
N MET A 39 0.00 -9.03 7.87
CA MET A 39 -0.80 -10.26 7.87
C MET A 39 -0.64 -11.04 9.19
N LYS A 40 0.59 -11.19 9.69
CA LYS A 40 0.85 -11.87 10.97
C LYS A 40 0.26 -11.10 12.14
N ILE A 41 0.44 -9.78 12.20
CA ILE A 41 -0.15 -8.91 13.24
C ILE A 41 -1.67 -9.09 13.26
N ALA A 42 -2.32 -8.98 12.10
CA ALA A 42 -3.76 -9.12 12.00
C ALA A 42 -4.26 -10.49 12.50
N LYS A 43 -3.58 -11.57 12.12
CA LYS A 43 -3.93 -12.93 12.58
C LYS A 43 -3.71 -13.13 14.07
N LEU A 44 -2.59 -12.67 14.59
CA LEU A 44 -2.26 -12.83 16.01
C LEU A 44 -3.22 -12.05 16.90
N TYR A 45 -3.57 -10.82 16.51
CA TYR A 45 -4.48 -9.98 17.28
C TYR A 45 -5.92 -10.49 17.24
N THR A 46 -6.41 -10.86 16.06
CA THR A 46 -7.82 -11.24 15.90
C THR A 46 -8.11 -12.72 16.17
N GLY A 47 -7.10 -13.58 16.12
CA GLY A 47 -7.27 -15.04 16.10
C GLY A 47 -7.94 -15.56 14.82
N LYS A 48 -8.20 -14.71 13.85
CA LYS A 48 -8.87 -15.02 12.57
C LYS A 48 -7.84 -15.21 11.45
N THR A 49 -8.23 -15.83 10.33
CA THR A 49 -7.28 -16.22 9.29
C THR A 49 -7.60 -15.73 7.88
N ALA A 50 -8.85 -15.35 7.59
CA ALA A 50 -9.22 -14.90 6.25
C ALA A 50 -8.88 -13.44 6.01
N PHE A 51 -8.68 -13.10 4.73
CA PHE A 51 -8.46 -11.73 4.26
C PHE A 51 -9.40 -11.38 3.10
N ILE A 52 -9.79 -10.10 3.02
CA ILE A 52 -10.50 -9.53 1.87
C ILE A 52 -9.57 -8.52 1.22
N VAL A 53 -9.38 -8.63 -0.10
CA VAL A 53 -8.45 -7.81 -0.89
C VAL A 53 -9.08 -7.39 -2.22
N GLY A 54 -8.45 -6.44 -2.91
CA GLY A 54 -8.93 -5.96 -4.21
C GLY A 54 -8.55 -6.86 -5.37
N VAL A 55 -9.45 -7.03 -6.33
CA VAL A 55 -9.07 -7.50 -7.68
C VAL A 55 -8.01 -6.55 -8.24
N LYS A 56 -6.99 -7.10 -8.91
CA LYS A 56 -5.81 -6.40 -9.43
C LYS A 56 -4.89 -5.78 -8.35
N ALA A 57 -5.08 -6.04 -7.05
CA ALA A 57 -4.20 -5.56 -5.99
C ALA A 57 -2.77 -6.10 -6.14
N PHE A 58 -1.79 -5.32 -5.67
CA PHE A 58 -0.38 -5.70 -5.61
C PHE A 58 0.19 -5.49 -4.20
N HIS A 59 0.37 -6.57 -3.45
CA HIS A 59 0.88 -6.54 -2.06
C HIS A 59 2.27 -7.16 -1.87
N GLY A 60 2.90 -7.62 -2.94
CA GLY A 60 4.23 -8.25 -2.90
C GLY A 60 4.26 -9.64 -3.50
N LYS A 61 5.47 -10.23 -3.56
CA LYS A 61 5.72 -11.51 -4.25
C LYS A 61 6.33 -12.60 -3.36
N THR A 62 6.44 -12.40 -2.04
CA THR A 62 6.65 -13.50 -1.10
C THR A 62 5.37 -14.30 -0.94
N MET A 63 5.45 -15.54 -0.48
CA MET A 63 4.34 -16.50 -0.59
C MET A 63 3.04 -16.01 0.08
N GLY A 64 3.11 -15.41 1.28
CA GLY A 64 1.92 -14.85 1.94
C GLY A 64 1.37 -13.63 1.21
N SER A 65 2.20 -12.63 0.90
CA SER A 65 1.79 -11.45 0.13
C SER A 65 1.28 -11.80 -1.26
N LEU A 66 1.89 -12.81 -1.91
CA LEU A 66 1.46 -13.31 -3.21
C LEU A 66 0.06 -13.94 -3.15
N SER A 67 -0.32 -14.56 -2.02
CA SER A 67 -1.68 -15.07 -1.84
C SER A 67 -2.75 -13.97 -1.82
N LEU A 68 -2.38 -12.76 -1.39
CA LEU A 68 -3.23 -11.56 -1.41
C LEU A 68 -3.26 -10.85 -2.78
N MET A 69 -2.38 -11.27 -3.70
CA MET A 69 -2.28 -10.65 -5.03
C MET A 69 -3.59 -10.76 -5.81
N GLY A 70 -4.06 -9.65 -6.34
CA GLY A 70 -5.27 -9.60 -7.17
C GLY A 70 -5.04 -9.89 -8.66
N LYS A 71 -3.77 -10.15 -9.07
CA LYS A 71 -3.38 -10.49 -10.45
C LYS A 71 -3.16 -11.99 -10.59
N SER A 72 -3.94 -12.64 -11.45
CA SER A 72 -3.91 -14.11 -11.66
C SER A 72 -2.55 -14.59 -12.17
N ASP A 73 -1.93 -13.85 -13.09
CA ASP A 73 -0.68 -14.24 -13.78
C ASP A 73 0.48 -14.50 -12.81
N TYR A 74 0.52 -13.78 -11.68
CA TYR A 74 1.51 -14.00 -10.64
C TYR A 74 1.11 -15.10 -9.66
N ARG A 75 -0.17 -15.21 -9.33
CA ARG A 75 -0.68 -16.08 -8.27
C ARG A 75 -1.01 -17.49 -8.75
N ALA A 76 -1.69 -17.61 -9.90
CA ALA A 76 -2.23 -18.90 -10.36
C ALA A 76 -1.15 -19.99 -10.53
N PRO A 77 0.06 -19.70 -11.08
CA PRO A 77 1.10 -20.72 -11.23
C PRO A 77 1.59 -21.32 -9.91
N MET A 78 1.40 -20.61 -8.79
CA MET A 78 1.90 -21.04 -7.47
C MET A 78 0.90 -21.87 -6.67
N GLY A 79 -0.36 -21.97 -7.11
CA GLY A 79 -1.40 -22.72 -6.42
C GLY A 79 -1.79 -22.14 -5.07
N ALA A 80 -2.32 -22.99 -4.18
CA ALA A 80 -2.72 -22.58 -2.83
C ALA A 80 -1.49 -22.54 -1.90
N MET A 81 -1.04 -21.34 -1.56
CA MET A 81 0.19 -21.13 -0.79
C MET A 81 -0.03 -20.67 0.66
N TYR A 82 -1.26 -20.33 0.99
CA TYR A 82 -1.62 -19.70 2.24
C TYR A 82 -2.63 -20.56 2.98
N GLY A 83 -2.37 -20.86 4.24
CA GLY A 83 -3.23 -21.69 5.09
C GLY A 83 -4.52 -20.99 5.56
N GLY A 84 -4.93 -19.91 4.88
CA GLY A 84 -6.17 -19.17 5.12
C GLY A 84 -6.93 -18.92 3.83
N GLN A 85 -8.12 -18.32 3.96
CA GLN A 85 -8.95 -17.95 2.81
C GLN A 85 -8.69 -16.50 2.42
N VAL A 86 -8.60 -16.24 1.11
CA VAL A 86 -8.47 -14.89 0.55
C VAL A 86 -9.62 -14.65 -0.42
N TYR A 87 -10.40 -13.62 -0.12
CA TYR A 87 -11.53 -13.20 -0.95
C TYR A 87 -11.15 -11.95 -1.74
N HIS A 88 -11.37 -11.99 -3.04
CA HIS A 88 -11.09 -10.88 -3.93
C HIS A 88 -12.40 -10.19 -4.32
N VAL A 89 -12.50 -8.90 -4.04
CA VAL A 89 -13.65 -8.06 -4.39
C VAL A 89 -13.24 -6.96 -5.38
N PRO A 90 -14.15 -6.42 -6.20
CA PRO A 90 -13.83 -5.29 -7.06
C PRO A 90 -13.28 -4.12 -6.24
N PHE A 91 -12.15 -3.54 -6.69
CA PHE A 91 -11.58 -2.37 -6.04
C PHE A 91 -12.47 -1.13 -6.27
N GLY A 92 -12.75 -0.38 -5.22
CA GLY A 92 -13.64 0.78 -5.26
C GLY A 92 -15.13 0.46 -5.04
N ASP A 93 -15.50 -0.81 -4.89
CA ASP A 93 -16.86 -1.26 -4.60
C ASP A 93 -17.01 -1.58 -3.11
N ALA A 94 -17.49 -0.60 -2.33
CA ALA A 94 -17.70 -0.76 -0.89
C ALA A 94 -18.85 -1.73 -0.57
N ASP A 95 -19.87 -1.83 -1.43
CA ASP A 95 -20.98 -2.78 -1.26
C ASP A 95 -20.49 -4.21 -1.39
N ALA A 96 -19.59 -4.48 -2.34
CA ALA A 96 -18.98 -5.80 -2.48
C ALA A 96 -18.14 -6.19 -1.26
N VAL A 97 -17.43 -5.24 -0.64
CA VAL A 97 -16.69 -5.48 0.61
C VAL A 97 -17.65 -5.83 1.74
N GLU A 98 -18.69 -5.01 1.96
CA GLU A 98 -19.67 -5.24 3.04
C GLU A 98 -20.40 -6.57 2.86
N LYS A 99 -20.85 -6.86 1.64
CA LYS A 99 -21.50 -8.13 1.30
C LYS A 99 -20.57 -9.33 1.56
N GLN A 100 -19.28 -9.23 1.22
CA GLN A 100 -18.33 -10.31 1.48
C GLN A 100 -18.12 -10.53 2.99
N LEU A 101 -18.06 -9.46 3.79
CA LEU A 101 -18.00 -9.53 5.25
C LEU A 101 -19.23 -10.23 5.82
N GLU A 102 -20.43 -9.83 5.38
CA GLU A 102 -21.69 -10.47 5.79
C GLU A 102 -21.75 -11.96 5.43
N ILE A 103 -21.27 -12.35 4.26
CA ILE A 103 -21.20 -13.76 3.85
C ILE A 103 -20.27 -14.52 4.79
N CYS A 104 -19.06 -13.99 5.06
CA CYS A 104 -18.11 -14.61 5.96
C CYS A 104 -18.70 -14.83 7.37
N ASP A 105 -19.38 -13.81 7.92
CA ASP A 105 -20.04 -13.91 9.23
C ASP A 105 -21.12 -15.00 9.24
N LYS A 106 -21.98 -15.06 8.20
CA LYS A 106 -23.07 -16.06 8.10
C LYS A 106 -22.57 -17.49 8.02
N VAL A 107 -21.39 -17.72 7.44
CA VAL A 107 -20.81 -19.07 7.27
C VAL A 107 -19.71 -19.38 8.31
N GLY A 108 -19.50 -18.51 9.29
CA GLY A 108 -18.54 -18.71 10.37
C GLY A 108 -17.07 -18.58 9.97
N ILE A 109 -16.77 -17.81 8.92
CA ILE A 109 -15.40 -17.54 8.47
C ILE A 109 -14.86 -16.27 9.14
N GLY A 110 -13.87 -16.44 10.00
CA GLY A 110 -13.21 -15.34 10.69
C GLY A 110 -12.30 -14.53 9.76
N VAL A 111 -12.70 -13.31 9.38
CA VAL A 111 -11.88 -12.37 8.60
C VAL A 111 -10.98 -11.60 9.55
N ALA A 112 -9.65 -11.71 9.37
CA ALA A 112 -8.65 -10.98 10.15
C ALA A 112 -8.56 -9.52 9.72
N ALA A 113 -8.49 -9.28 8.43
CA ALA A 113 -8.39 -7.93 7.90
C ALA A 113 -8.97 -7.79 6.48
N VAL A 114 -9.38 -6.57 6.17
CA VAL A 114 -9.57 -6.04 4.83
C VAL A 114 -8.32 -5.24 4.48
N MET A 115 -7.68 -5.51 3.33
CA MET A 115 -6.43 -4.87 2.94
C MET A 115 -6.52 -4.29 1.52
N PHE A 116 -6.25 -3.00 1.40
CA PHE A 116 -6.23 -2.29 0.12
C PHE A 116 -5.07 -1.31 0.03
N GLU A 117 -4.62 -1.05 -1.20
CA GLU A 117 -3.83 0.13 -1.55
C GLU A 117 -4.78 1.35 -1.54
N PRO A 118 -4.42 2.52 -1.01
CA PRO A 118 -5.23 3.74 -1.14
C PRO A 118 -5.58 4.07 -2.59
N ILE A 119 -4.61 3.90 -3.47
CA ILE A 119 -4.73 3.97 -4.93
C ILE A 119 -3.98 2.77 -5.47
N GLN A 120 -4.60 1.95 -6.30
CA GLN A 120 -3.93 0.78 -6.87
C GLN A 120 -2.86 1.20 -7.88
N GLY A 121 -1.59 1.08 -7.48
CA GLY A 121 -0.46 1.53 -8.29
C GLY A 121 -0.24 0.69 -9.53
N GLU A 122 0.01 -0.60 -9.36
CA GLU A 122 0.34 -1.56 -10.42
C GLU A 122 -0.81 -1.86 -11.39
N SER A 123 -2.01 -1.37 -11.09
CA SER A 123 -3.19 -1.45 -11.96
C SER A 123 -3.41 -0.20 -12.80
N GLY A 124 -2.42 0.72 -12.81
CA GLY A 124 -2.49 1.95 -13.58
C GLY A 124 -2.97 3.16 -12.78
N ALA A 125 -2.54 3.28 -11.53
CA ALA A 125 -2.89 4.38 -10.61
C ALA A 125 -4.42 4.57 -10.45
N ILE A 126 -5.14 3.49 -10.19
CA ILE A 126 -6.60 3.51 -10.08
C ILE A 126 -7.02 4.13 -8.75
N VAL A 127 -7.73 5.25 -8.84
CA VAL A 127 -8.31 5.97 -7.70
C VAL A 127 -9.72 5.43 -7.45
N PRO A 128 -10.05 5.01 -6.22
CA PRO A 128 -11.41 4.56 -5.90
C PRO A 128 -12.37 5.74 -5.80
N PRO A 129 -13.71 5.51 -5.82
CA PRO A 129 -14.71 6.53 -5.50
C PRO A 129 -14.46 7.19 -4.13
N ASP A 130 -14.88 8.44 -3.98
CA ASP A 130 -14.59 9.22 -2.76
C ASP A 130 -15.24 8.65 -1.49
N ASP A 131 -16.32 7.91 -1.61
CA ASP A 131 -17.03 7.25 -0.50
C ASP A 131 -16.44 5.87 -0.13
N PHE A 132 -15.56 5.29 -0.95
CA PHE A 132 -15.04 3.94 -0.76
C PHE A 132 -14.34 3.76 0.59
N TRP A 133 -13.30 4.55 0.86
CA TRP A 133 -12.52 4.42 2.10
C TRP A 133 -13.33 4.70 3.36
N PRO A 134 -14.16 5.77 3.43
CA PRO A 134 -15.06 5.98 4.57
C PRO A 134 -16.03 4.81 4.80
N ARG A 135 -16.62 4.29 3.74
CA ARG A 135 -17.58 3.16 3.85
C ARG A 135 -16.92 1.88 4.31
N ILE A 136 -15.76 1.50 3.76
CA ILE A 136 -15.06 0.29 4.22
C ILE A 136 -14.56 0.45 5.66
N ARG A 137 -14.19 1.67 6.11
CA ARG A 137 -13.86 1.92 7.53
C ARG A 137 -15.05 1.66 8.44
N VAL A 138 -16.24 2.10 8.05
CA VAL A 138 -17.48 1.82 8.79
C VAL A 138 -17.79 0.32 8.80
N ALA A 139 -17.72 -0.33 7.64
CA ALA A 139 -17.99 -1.76 7.51
C ALA A 139 -17.00 -2.60 8.35
N THR A 140 -15.70 -2.33 8.29
CA THR A 140 -14.70 -3.07 9.06
C THR A 140 -14.90 -2.93 10.57
N LYS A 141 -15.24 -1.73 11.06
CA LYS A 141 -15.60 -1.52 12.47
C LYS A 141 -16.86 -2.29 12.89
N LYS A 142 -17.91 -2.26 12.06
CA LYS A 142 -19.17 -2.98 12.29
C LYS A 142 -18.96 -4.49 12.48
N HIS A 143 -18.06 -5.08 11.68
CA HIS A 143 -17.79 -6.52 11.69
C HIS A 143 -16.61 -6.94 12.60
N GLY A 144 -15.96 -6.00 13.31
CA GLY A 144 -14.80 -6.31 14.18
C GLY A 144 -13.62 -6.88 13.36
N VAL A 145 -13.36 -6.30 12.20
CA VAL A 145 -12.31 -6.67 11.24
C VAL A 145 -11.32 -5.52 11.12
N LEU A 146 -10.01 -5.82 11.04
CA LEU A 146 -9.01 -4.77 10.88
C LEU A 146 -9.00 -4.21 9.46
N LEU A 147 -8.73 -2.90 9.34
CA LEU A 147 -8.48 -2.24 8.07
C LEU A 147 -6.97 -2.01 7.90
N VAL A 148 -6.38 -2.60 6.86
CA VAL A 148 -4.98 -2.43 6.51
C VAL A 148 -4.85 -1.54 5.28
N ALA A 149 -4.09 -0.45 5.39
CA ALA A 149 -3.73 0.39 4.27
C ALA A 149 -2.30 0.05 3.79
N ASP A 150 -2.19 -0.46 2.57
CA ASP A 150 -0.91 -0.66 1.91
C ASP A 150 -0.45 0.64 1.25
N GLU A 151 0.32 1.42 1.99
CA GLU A 151 0.92 2.70 1.57
C GLU A 151 2.32 2.52 0.95
N VAL A 152 2.69 1.31 0.57
CA VAL A 152 4.01 1.01 -0.01
C VAL A 152 4.31 1.87 -1.23
N GLN A 153 3.29 2.21 -2.03
CA GLN A 153 3.46 3.06 -3.21
C GLN A 153 2.87 4.47 -3.04
N THR A 154 1.85 4.61 -2.21
CA THR A 154 1.09 5.87 -2.06
C THR A 154 1.64 6.79 -0.98
N GLY A 155 2.38 6.24 -0.01
CA GLY A 155 2.88 6.96 1.16
C GLY A 155 4.01 7.95 0.88
N LEU A 156 4.33 8.73 1.89
CA LEU A 156 5.40 9.72 1.94
C LEU A 156 5.34 10.74 0.81
N GLY A 157 4.14 11.28 0.57
CA GLY A 157 3.96 12.44 -0.29
C GLY A 157 3.58 12.14 -1.75
N ARG A 158 3.67 10.88 -2.19
CA ARG A 158 3.51 10.50 -3.61
C ARG A 158 2.20 10.99 -4.23
N THR A 159 1.10 10.94 -3.50
CA THR A 159 -0.24 11.23 -4.01
C THR A 159 -0.70 12.67 -3.78
N GLY A 160 0.16 13.53 -3.20
CA GLY A 160 -0.20 14.91 -2.86
C GLY A 160 -0.71 15.09 -1.43
N LYS A 161 -0.67 14.04 -0.62
CA LYS A 161 -0.81 14.02 0.83
C LYS A 161 0.33 13.21 1.42
N LEU A 162 0.66 13.37 2.71
CA LEU A 162 1.74 12.60 3.32
C LEU A 162 1.43 11.10 3.26
N TRP A 163 0.19 10.72 3.55
CA TRP A 163 -0.36 9.38 3.40
C TRP A 163 -1.54 9.38 2.43
N GLY A 164 -1.64 8.34 1.59
CA GLY A 164 -2.71 8.24 0.60
C GLY A 164 -4.11 8.20 1.22
N VAL A 165 -4.27 7.54 2.36
CA VAL A 165 -5.56 7.48 3.09
C VAL A 165 -6.05 8.84 3.59
N GLU A 166 -5.18 9.85 3.72
CA GLU A 166 -5.56 11.20 4.13
C GLU A 166 -6.45 11.91 3.11
N HIS A 167 -6.48 11.46 1.85
CA HIS A 167 -7.42 11.98 0.87
C HIS A 167 -8.88 11.76 1.27
N TRP A 168 -9.13 10.76 2.10
CA TRP A 168 -10.47 10.38 2.56
C TRP A 168 -10.66 10.56 4.08
N ASN A 169 -9.68 11.15 4.78
CA ASN A 169 -9.68 11.32 6.24
C ASN A 169 -9.93 10.00 7.00
N VAL A 170 -9.39 8.90 6.51
CA VAL A 170 -9.51 7.57 7.13
C VAL A 170 -8.24 7.21 7.86
N VAL A 171 -8.37 6.75 9.09
CA VAL A 171 -7.28 6.14 9.87
C VAL A 171 -7.44 4.62 9.80
N PRO A 172 -6.49 3.89 9.20
CA PRO A 172 -6.49 2.43 9.21
C PRO A 172 -6.08 1.89 10.59
N ASP A 173 -6.25 0.59 10.81
CA ASP A 173 -5.76 -0.08 12.02
C ASP A 173 -4.28 -0.48 11.86
N ILE A 174 -3.85 -0.76 10.63
CA ILE A 174 -2.47 -1.09 10.27
C ILE A 174 -2.11 -0.34 8.97
N LEU A 175 -0.91 0.22 8.94
CA LEU A 175 -0.36 0.92 7.79
C LEU A 175 1.00 0.29 7.41
N THR A 176 1.21 -0.03 6.14
CA THR A 176 2.50 -0.51 5.63
C THR A 176 3.12 0.51 4.68
N VAL A 177 4.44 0.67 4.74
CA VAL A 177 5.18 1.61 3.88
C VAL A 177 6.55 1.05 3.50
N ALA A 178 7.04 1.41 2.32
CA ALA A 178 8.38 1.07 1.84
C ALA A 178 8.82 2.09 0.75
N LYS A 179 9.44 1.64 -0.32
CA LYS A 179 9.84 2.46 -1.49
C LYS A 179 10.45 3.81 -1.09
N SER A 180 9.67 4.88 -1.11
CA SER A 180 10.11 6.24 -0.75
C SER A 180 10.63 6.38 0.68
N LEU A 181 10.30 5.46 1.59
CA LEU A 181 10.79 5.47 2.97
C LEU A 181 12.34 5.47 3.03
N GLY A 182 13.00 4.72 2.16
CA GLY A 182 14.47 4.68 2.09
C GLY A 182 15.10 5.78 1.26
N GLY A 183 14.33 6.75 0.76
CA GLY A 183 14.83 7.87 -0.04
C GLY A 183 15.48 7.48 -1.38
N GLY A 184 15.27 6.25 -1.86
CA GLY A 184 15.96 5.70 -3.02
C GLY A 184 17.42 5.30 -2.76
N VAL A 185 17.87 5.38 -1.50
CA VAL A 185 19.27 5.13 -1.09
C VAL A 185 19.42 3.73 -0.47
N MET A 186 18.53 3.38 0.47
CA MET A 186 18.58 2.10 1.18
C MET A 186 17.22 1.41 1.17
N PRO A 187 17.19 0.07 1.03
CA PRO A 187 15.95 -0.70 1.17
C PRO A 187 15.53 -0.72 2.63
N ILE A 188 14.31 -0.24 2.89
CA ILE A 188 13.66 -0.29 4.19
C ILE A 188 12.15 -0.27 4.02
N SER A 189 11.45 -0.90 4.95
CA SER A 189 9.99 -0.86 5.07
C SER A 189 9.57 -0.78 6.53
N ALA A 190 8.33 -0.39 6.75
CA ALA A 190 7.71 -0.41 8.06
C ALA A 190 6.27 -0.91 7.97
N VAL A 191 5.83 -1.59 9.03
CA VAL A 191 4.43 -1.76 9.38
C VAL A 191 4.20 -1.01 10.68
N THR A 192 3.18 -0.15 10.72
CA THR A 192 2.86 0.67 11.89
C THR A 192 1.41 0.46 12.30
N THR A 193 1.17 0.33 13.60
CA THR A 193 -0.15 0.06 14.17
C THR A 193 -0.26 0.64 15.58
N THR A 194 -1.37 0.38 16.27
CA THR A 194 -1.57 0.76 17.68
C THR A 194 -0.81 -0.19 18.62
N GLU A 195 -0.61 0.23 19.87
CA GLU A 195 -0.01 -0.62 20.92
C GLU A 195 -0.77 -1.92 21.11
N GLU A 196 -2.08 -1.82 21.22
CA GLU A 196 -2.98 -2.97 21.43
C GLU A 196 -2.84 -4.02 20.32
N ILE A 197 -2.88 -3.59 19.06
CA ILE A 197 -2.79 -4.48 17.90
C ILE A 197 -1.37 -5.05 17.74
N PHE A 198 -0.34 -4.30 18.16
CA PHE A 198 1.06 -4.74 18.10
C PHE A 198 1.43 -5.73 19.21
N HIS A 199 0.76 -5.65 20.36
CA HIS A 199 1.10 -6.42 21.58
C HIS A 199 1.31 -7.92 21.34
N PRO A 200 0.47 -8.66 20.58
CA PRO A 200 0.66 -10.09 20.33
C PRO A 200 1.93 -10.45 19.55
N MET A 201 2.59 -9.48 18.92
CA MET A 201 3.89 -9.68 18.29
C MET A 201 5.03 -9.73 19.31
N MET A 202 4.82 -9.16 20.50
CA MET A 202 5.82 -9.06 21.55
C MET A 202 5.64 -10.10 22.64
N TYR A 203 4.40 -10.56 22.88
CA TYR A 203 4.07 -11.45 24.00
C TYR A 203 3.18 -12.61 23.54
N PRO A 204 3.40 -13.82 24.07
CA PRO A 204 4.48 -14.19 25.00
C PRO A 204 5.85 -14.40 24.35
N ASN A 205 5.95 -14.37 23.01
CA ASN A 205 7.18 -14.66 22.26
C ASN A 205 7.62 -13.44 21.43
N PRO A 206 8.60 -12.63 21.89
CA PRO A 206 9.09 -11.48 21.15
C PRO A 206 9.82 -11.83 19.83
N PHE A 207 10.08 -13.11 19.59
CA PHE A 207 10.70 -13.60 18.36
C PHE A 207 9.66 -14.12 17.34
N MET A 208 8.38 -13.86 17.54
CA MET A 208 7.30 -14.30 16.65
C MET A 208 7.51 -13.82 15.21
N HIS A 209 8.07 -12.64 15.02
CA HIS A 209 8.42 -12.10 13.71
C HIS A 209 9.67 -11.23 13.80
N THR A 210 10.77 -11.75 13.25
CA THR A 210 12.08 -11.08 13.25
C THR A 210 12.65 -11.01 11.84
N THR A 211 13.64 -10.15 11.66
CA THR A 211 14.40 -10.01 10.42
C THR A 211 15.88 -9.79 10.76
N THR A 212 16.77 -10.38 10.01
CA THR A 212 18.22 -10.24 10.28
C THR A 212 18.72 -8.84 9.94
N THR A 213 18.25 -8.25 8.85
CA THR A 213 18.78 -6.98 8.30
C THR A 213 17.78 -5.84 8.31
N GLY A 214 16.51 -6.11 8.55
CA GLY A 214 15.46 -5.08 8.57
C GLY A 214 15.67 -4.08 9.72
N GLY A 215 15.52 -2.80 9.41
CA GLY A 215 15.74 -1.73 10.38
C GLY A 215 17.19 -1.59 10.83
N GLY A 216 18.16 -2.00 10.01
CA GLY A 216 19.59 -1.78 10.29
C GLY A 216 19.96 -0.30 10.25
N ALA A 217 21.06 0.07 10.95
CA ALA A 217 21.47 1.47 11.17
C ALA A 217 21.53 2.31 9.89
N LEU A 218 22.16 1.80 8.83
CA LEU A 218 22.26 2.53 7.54
C LEU A 218 20.90 2.78 6.91
N ALA A 219 20.01 1.77 6.93
CA ALA A 219 18.66 1.90 6.38
C ALA A 219 17.81 2.88 7.20
N CYS A 220 17.92 2.81 8.54
CA CYS A 220 17.26 3.78 9.43
C CYS A 220 17.77 5.21 9.19
N SER A 221 19.09 5.41 9.02
CA SER A 221 19.66 6.73 8.71
C SER A 221 19.10 7.30 7.41
N ALA A 222 19.04 6.48 6.36
CA ALA A 222 18.47 6.90 5.08
C ALA A 222 16.98 7.25 5.20
N ALA A 223 16.20 6.46 5.95
CA ALA A 223 14.79 6.73 6.17
C ALA A 223 14.56 8.02 6.97
N ILE A 224 15.32 8.24 8.05
CA ILE A 224 15.26 9.46 8.83
C ILE A 224 15.55 10.68 7.94
N ALA A 225 16.61 10.64 7.14
CA ALA A 225 16.96 11.71 6.22
C ALA A 225 15.86 11.94 5.17
N ALA A 226 15.32 10.88 4.58
CA ALA A 226 14.25 10.96 3.58
C ALA A 226 12.96 11.59 4.15
N ILE A 227 12.55 11.19 5.36
CA ILE A 227 11.40 11.77 6.05
C ILE A 227 11.65 13.25 6.36
N HIS A 228 12.83 13.60 6.93
CA HIS A 228 13.15 14.99 7.21
C HIS A 228 13.12 15.90 5.98
N VAL A 229 13.68 15.43 4.85
CA VAL A 229 13.61 16.19 3.56
C VAL A 229 12.15 16.31 3.12
N THR A 230 11.39 15.23 3.15
CA THR A 230 9.98 15.23 2.77
C THR A 230 9.17 16.25 3.57
N LEU A 231 9.37 16.29 4.90
CA LEU A 231 8.67 17.21 5.79
C LEU A 231 9.13 18.65 5.60
N ARG A 232 10.46 18.88 5.61
CA ARG A 232 11.06 20.22 5.49
C ARG A 232 10.66 20.91 4.20
N GLU A 233 10.67 20.17 3.08
CA GLU A 233 10.39 20.70 1.75
C GLU A 233 8.92 20.54 1.36
N LYS A 234 8.09 19.97 2.23
CA LYS A 234 6.67 19.72 2.00
C LYS A 234 6.43 19.04 0.65
N LEU A 235 7.17 17.97 0.38
CA LEU A 235 7.18 17.34 -0.94
C LEU A 235 5.80 16.88 -1.41
N TRP A 236 4.87 16.59 -0.49
CA TRP A 236 3.47 16.26 -0.83
C TRP A 236 2.72 17.45 -1.46
N GLU A 237 2.97 18.69 -0.99
CA GLU A 237 2.35 19.89 -1.59
C GLU A 237 2.87 20.09 -3.02
N GLN A 238 4.18 19.91 -3.24
CA GLN A 238 4.80 19.96 -4.57
C GLN A 238 4.29 18.82 -5.46
N ALA A 239 4.07 17.63 -4.92
CA ALA A 239 3.50 16.50 -5.67
C ALA A 239 2.04 16.78 -6.07
N ALA A 240 1.25 17.43 -5.21
CA ALA A 240 -0.10 17.85 -5.55
C ALA A 240 -0.12 18.86 -6.69
N GLU A 241 0.69 19.92 -6.61
CA GLU A 241 0.76 20.99 -7.61
C GLU A 241 1.26 20.47 -8.97
N LYS A 242 2.44 19.82 -8.97
CA LYS A 242 3.05 19.27 -10.19
C LYS A 242 2.19 18.16 -10.78
N GLY A 243 1.57 17.37 -9.95
CA GLY A 243 0.65 16.31 -10.36
C GLY A 243 -0.59 16.85 -11.04
N ALA A 244 -1.21 17.91 -10.51
CA ALA A 244 -2.36 18.57 -11.14
C ALA A 244 -1.99 19.14 -12.51
N TYR A 245 -0.83 19.80 -12.62
CA TYR A 245 -0.33 20.29 -13.90
C TYR A 245 -0.11 19.16 -14.92
N LEU A 246 0.56 18.08 -14.50
CA LEU A 246 0.83 16.95 -15.38
C LEU A 246 -0.45 16.24 -15.82
N MET A 247 -1.39 16.02 -14.89
CA MET A 247 -2.70 15.43 -15.20
C MET A 247 -3.45 16.24 -16.24
N MET A 248 -3.49 17.58 -16.10
CA MET A 248 -4.10 18.47 -17.09
C MET A 248 -3.46 18.31 -18.48
N LYS A 249 -2.12 18.28 -18.53
CA LYS A 249 -1.40 18.10 -19.80
C LYS A 249 -1.63 16.73 -20.44
N LEU A 250 -1.64 15.68 -19.64
CA LEU A 250 -1.91 14.32 -20.13
C LEU A 250 -3.36 14.17 -20.61
N GLN A 251 -4.32 14.84 -19.96
CA GLN A 251 -5.71 14.87 -20.39
C GLN A 251 -5.89 15.54 -21.76
N GLU A 252 -5.08 16.59 -22.08
CA GLU A 252 -5.04 17.17 -23.42
C GLU A 252 -4.69 16.13 -24.50
N PHE A 253 -3.78 15.18 -24.18
CA PHE A 253 -3.44 14.08 -25.11
C PHE A 253 -4.57 13.08 -25.28
N VAL A 254 -5.29 12.73 -24.20
CA VAL A 254 -6.45 11.83 -24.28
C VAL A 254 -7.52 12.41 -25.21
N VAL A 255 -7.79 13.70 -25.08
CA VAL A 255 -8.75 14.42 -25.94
C VAL A 255 -8.25 14.51 -27.39
N LYS A 256 -6.96 14.79 -27.58
CA LYS A 256 -6.36 14.98 -28.92
C LYS A 256 -6.22 13.66 -29.69
N TYR A 257 -5.99 12.54 -29.00
CA TYR A 257 -5.74 11.24 -29.60
C TYR A 257 -6.66 10.15 -29.01
N PRO A 258 -7.99 10.28 -29.19
CA PRO A 258 -8.95 9.39 -28.55
C PRO A 258 -8.87 7.95 -29.05
N ASP A 259 -8.29 7.70 -30.22
CA ASP A 259 -8.09 6.34 -30.76
C ASP A 259 -6.89 5.61 -30.12
N ILE A 260 -5.99 6.35 -29.48
CA ILE A 260 -4.77 5.83 -28.85
C ILE A 260 -4.96 5.67 -27.34
N PHE A 261 -5.48 6.69 -26.70
CA PHE A 261 -5.61 6.76 -25.25
C PHE A 261 -7.03 6.48 -24.80
N GLU A 262 -7.15 5.78 -23.68
CA GLU A 262 -8.43 5.53 -23.03
C GLU A 262 -8.73 6.63 -22.01
N LYS A 263 -7.81 6.80 -21.06
CA LYS A 263 -7.94 7.75 -19.95
C LYS A 263 -6.60 8.01 -19.27
N VAL A 264 -6.59 9.00 -18.41
CA VAL A 264 -5.55 9.27 -17.41
C VAL A 264 -6.16 9.15 -16.02
N THR A 265 -5.43 8.55 -15.08
CA THR A 265 -5.87 8.32 -13.70
C THR A 265 -4.77 8.67 -12.71
N GLY A 266 -5.10 8.84 -11.44
CA GLY A 266 -4.13 9.05 -10.37
C GLY A 266 -4.39 10.26 -9.49
N LYS A 267 -3.51 10.47 -8.52
CA LYS A 267 -3.43 11.67 -7.66
C LYS A 267 -1.96 12.03 -7.41
N GLY A 268 -1.67 13.32 -7.29
CA GLY A 268 -0.30 13.80 -7.13
C GLY A 268 0.61 13.32 -8.25
N LEU A 269 1.77 12.77 -7.91
CA LEU A 269 2.73 12.20 -8.86
C LEU A 269 2.63 10.66 -8.96
N LEU A 270 1.50 10.07 -8.61
CA LEU A 270 1.13 8.71 -8.97
C LEU A 270 0.09 8.78 -10.08
N ILE A 271 0.54 8.68 -11.33
CA ILE A 271 -0.28 8.90 -12.52
C ILE A 271 -0.16 7.70 -13.45
N GLY A 272 -1.30 7.23 -13.94
CA GLY A 272 -1.43 6.19 -14.95
C GLY A 272 -2.02 6.74 -16.25
N MET A 273 -1.36 6.47 -17.38
CA MET A 273 -1.87 6.76 -18.70
C MET A 273 -2.31 5.44 -19.36
N HIS A 274 -3.59 5.31 -19.63
CA HIS A 274 -4.18 4.08 -20.15
C HIS A 274 -4.27 4.14 -21.68
N PHE A 275 -3.79 3.10 -22.31
CA PHE A 275 -3.82 2.94 -23.76
C PHE A 275 -4.91 1.93 -24.14
N LYS A 276 -5.58 2.16 -25.27
CA LYS A 276 -6.57 1.21 -25.82
C LYS A 276 -5.94 -0.09 -26.30
N ASN A 277 -4.65 -0.06 -26.62
CA ASN A 277 -3.90 -1.21 -27.11
C ASN A 277 -2.57 -1.35 -26.35
N PRO A 278 -2.29 -2.53 -25.75
CA PRO A 278 -1.05 -2.77 -25.02
C PRO A 278 0.22 -2.57 -25.84
N GLU A 279 0.22 -2.96 -27.14
CA GLU A 279 1.36 -2.77 -28.05
C GLU A 279 1.69 -1.29 -28.23
N THR A 280 0.66 -0.43 -28.33
CA THR A 280 0.82 1.03 -28.43
C THR A 280 1.41 1.59 -27.15
N GLY A 281 0.98 1.10 -25.97
CA GLY A 281 1.55 1.45 -24.69
C GLY A 281 3.04 1.10 -24.60
N TYR A 282 3.42 -0.09 -25.05
CA TYR A 282 4.83 -0.51 -25.11
C TYR A 282 5.67 0.39 -26.05
N LYS A 283 5.16 0.68 -27.25
CA LYS A 283 5.82 1.61 -28.21
C LYS A 283 5.98 3.01 -27.62
N ALA A 284 4.97 3.51 -26.90
CA ALA A 284 5.03 4.80 -26.22
C ALA A 284 6.10 4.81 -25.13
N ALA A 285 6.14 3.81 -24.25
CA ALA A 285 7.15 3.68 -23.21
C ALA A 285 8.57 3.61 -23.79
N SER A 286 8.78 2.80 -24.85
CA SER A 286 10.05 2.72 -25.58
C SER A 286 10.43 4.05 -26.23
N GLY A 287 9.46 4.77 -26.80
CA GLY A 287 9.67 6.09 -27.39
C GLY A 287 10.06 7.16 -26.36
N LEU A 288 9.46 7.12 -25.17
CA LEU A 288 9.79 7.97 -24.03
C LEU A 288 11.21 7.70 -23.52
N PHE A 289 11.54 6.41 -23.33
CA PHE A 289 12.89 6.00 -22.92
C PHE A 289 13.98 6.55 -23.87
N LYS A 290 13.79 6.41 -25.19
CA LYS A 290 14.72 6.95 -26.20
C LYS A 290 14.88 8.48 -26.14
N ARG A 291 13.94 9.18 -25.47
CA ARG A 291 13.97 10.64 -25.27
C ARG A 291 14.38 11.02 -23.84
N GLY A 292 14.92 10.09 -23.08
CA GLY A 292 15.42 10.32 -21.72
C GLY A 292 14.33 10.32 -20.63
N VAL A 293 13.10 9.85 -20.92
CA VAL A 293 12.02 9.76 -19.95
C VAL A 293 11.79 8.29 -19.59
N LEU A 294 12.13 7.93 -18.35
CA LEU A 294 11.90 6.59 -17.82
C LEU A 294 10.50 6.51 -17.23
N VAL A 295 9.71 5.57 -17.71
CA VAL A 295 8.37 5.24 -17.20
C VAL A 295 8.28 3.75 -16.90
N ALA A 296 7.46 3.38 -15.91
CA ALA A 296 7.11 1.98 -15.67
C ALA A 296 5.91 1.59 -16.53
N GLY A 297 6.02 0.44 -17.21
CA GLY A 297 4.86 -0.21 -17.84
C GLY A 297 4.23 -1.18 -16.86
N THR A 298 2.92 -1.11 -16.70
CA THR A 298 2.14 -2.15 -16.01
C THR A 298 1.45 -3.01 -17.07
N LEU A 299 1.62 -4.32 -17.01
CA LEU A 299 0.83 -5.24 -17.81
C LEU A 299 -0.51 -5.42 -17.08
N THR A 300 -1.53 -4.72 -17.54
CA THR A 300 -2.91 -4.83 -17.01
C THR A 300 -3.81 -5.47 -18.04
#